data_225041a0ff2ec61fafd9c423aac2162b
#
_entry.id   225041a0ff2ec61fafd9c423aac2162b
#
_cell.length_a   1.000
_cell.length_b   1.000
_cell.length_c   1.000
_cell.angle_alpha   90.00
_cell.angle_beta   90.00
_cell.angle_gamma   90.00
#
_symmetry.space_group_name_H-M   'P 1'
#
loop_
_entity.id
_entity.type
_entity.pdbx_description
1 polymer ?
#
loop_
_entity_poly.entity_id
_entity_poly.type
_entity_poly.pdbx_seq_one_letter_code
_entity_poly.pdbx_strand_id
1 'polypeptide(L)'
;MKVFNENMPTKNQMHIKRAELHITEEQLLELPKGTVTENGVRKNINVGILYIESWLMGMGAAALYNLMEDAATAEISRTQLWLWLHKEVILENGEKCTAELYQKYTSEELIKIKDYVGEERFNSGKFELATKLFTVMILNSELDEF
;
A
#
# COMPACT_ATOMS: atom_id res chain seq x y z
N MET A 1 -26.90 3.51 10.68
CA MET A 1 -27.64 3.56 11.99
C MET A 1 -28.63 2.40 12.13
N LYS A 2 -29.57 2.15 11.17
CA LYS A 2 -30.58 1.09 11.32
C LYS A 2 -29.97 -0.29 11.58
N VAL A 3 -29.07 -0.77 10.71
CA VAL A 3 -28.39 -2.06 10.84
C VAL A 3 -27.61 -2.19 12.15
N PHE A 4 -26.95 -1.10 12.58
CA PHE A 4 -26.26 -1.06 13.87
C PHE A 4 -27.21 -1.26 15.05
N ASN A 5 -28.33 -0.52 15.06
CA ASN A 5 -29.32 -0.60 16.13
C ASN A 5 -30.03 -1.95 16.20
N GLU A 6 -30.20 -2.63 15.06
CA GLU A 6 -30.80 -3.98 14.98
C GLU A 6 -29.86 -5.04 15.56
N ASN A 7 -28.54 -4.91 15.34
CA ASN A 7 -27.56 -5.89 15.79
C ASN A 7 -26.93 -5.56 17.15
N MET A 8 -26.95 -4.30 17.55
CA MET A 8 -26.43 -3.82 18.84
C MET A 8 -27.46 -2.90 19.52
N PRO A 9 -28.57 -3.47 20.04
CA PRO A 9 -29.71 -2.69 20.52
C PRO A 9 -29.46 -1.96 21.84
N THR A 10 -28.40 -2.32 22.57
CA THR A 10 -28.04 -1.71 23.85
C THR A 10 -26.66 -1.07 23.81
N LYS A 11 -26.41 -0.12 24.69
CA LYS A 11 -25.07 0.46 24.90
C LYS A 11 -24.17 -0.58 25.56
N ASN A 12 -22.88 -0.52 25.26
CA ASN A 12 -21.84 -1.36 25.89
C ASN A 12 -22.10 -2.87 25.78
N GLN A 13 -21.64 -3.47 24.70
CA GLN A 13 -21.75 -4.90 24.40
C GLN A 13 -20.62 -5.76 24.97
N MET A 14 -19.80 -5.25 25.91
CA MET A 14 -18.62 -5.95 26.45
C MET A 14 -18.95 -7.27 27.19
N HIS A 15 -20.20 -7.42 27.64
CA HIS A 15 -20.66 -8.68 28.27
C HIS A 15 -20.86 -9.82 27.25
N ILE A 16 -20.95 -9.50 25.94
CA ILE A 16 -21.09 -10.49 24.87
C ILE A 16 -19.71 -11.00 24.50
N LYS A 17 -19.31 -12.12 25.02
CA LYS A 17 -17.95 -12.67 24.86
C LYS A 17 -17.75 -13.49 23.59
N ARG A 18 -18.80 -13.71 22.79
CA ARG A 18 -18.74 -14.54 21.59
C ARG A 18 -18.10 -15.93 21.87
N ALA A 19 -18.47 -16.54 23.01
CA ALA A 19 -17.91 -17.84 23.44
C ALA A 19 -18.23 -18.99 22.49
N GLU A 20 -19.15 -18.79 21.57
CA GLU A 20 -19.50 -19.72 20.49
C GLU A 20 -18.45 -19.76 19.35
N LEU A 21 -17.56 -18.78 19.27
CA LEU A 21 -16.51 -18.71 18.26
C LEU A 21 -15.29 -19.55 18.70
N HIS A 22 -14.96 -20.53 17.92
CA HIS A 22 -13.75 -21.35 18.06
C HIS A 22 -12.85 -21.09 16.86
N ILE A 23 -11.91 -20.15 17.01
CA ILE A 23 -10.94 -19.84 15.96
C ILE A 23 -9.79 -20.84 16.07
N THR A 24 -9.54 -21.60 15.00
CA THR A 24 -8.44 -22.57 14.94
C THR A 24 -7.14 -21.91 14.49
N GLU A 25 -6.01 -22.55 14.79
CA GLU A 25 -4.70 -22.14 14.32
C GLU A 25 -4.65 -22.07 12.78
N GLU A 26 -5.25 -23.04 12.10
CA GLU A 26 -5.34 -23.07 10.64
C GLU A 26 -6.07 -21.86 10.08
N GLN A 27 -7.17 -21.41 10.72
CA GLN A 27 -7.91 -20.22 10.31
C GLN A 27 -7.09 -18.94 10.52
N LEU A 28 -6.29 -18.87 11.58
CA LEU A 28 -5.42 -17.71 11.84
C LEU A 28 -4.24 -17.64 10.88
N LEU A 29 -3.73 -18.78 10.44
CA LEU A 29 -2.60 -18.89 9.53
C LEU A 29 -3.01 -19.00 8.06
N GLU A 30 -4.32 -18.99 7.76
CA GLU A 30 -4.80 -19.05 6.37
C GLU A 30 -4.32 -17.83 5.59
N LEU A 31 -3.57 -18.10 4.52
CA LEU A 31 -3.15 -17.04 3.62
C LEU A 31 -4.35 -16.43 2.89
N PRO A 32 -4.45 -15.10 2.82
CA PRO A 32 -5.53 -14.44 2.08
C PRO A 32 -5.58 -14.91 0.64
N LYS A 33 -6.75 -15.32 0.18
CA LYS A 33 -7.00 -15.67 -1.21
C LYS A 33 -7.23 -14.39 -2.00
N GLY A 34 -6.48 -14.20 -3.07
CA GLY A 34 -6.62 -13.02 -3.92
C GLY A 34 -5.71 -13.10 -5.13
N THR A 35 -5.99 -12.25 -6.08
CA THR A 35 -5.17 -12.10 -7.29
C THR A 35 -4.40 -10.79 -7.20
N VAL A 36 -3.11 -10.83 -7.43
CA VAL A 36 -2.30 -9.61 -7.56
C VAL A 36 -2.53 -9.02 -8.93
N THR A 37 -2.96 -7.77 -8.97
CA THR A 37 -3.31 -7.09 -10.21
C THR A 37 -2.24 -6.09 -10.62
N GLU A 38 -2.09 -5.82 -11.91
CA GLU A 38 -1.24 -4.74 -12.42
C GLU A 38 -1.62 -3.41 -11.75
N ASN A 39 -2.92 -3.12 -11.67
CA ASN A 39 -3.39 -1.89 -11.03
C ASN A 39 -3.01 -1.81 -9.55
N GLY A 40 -3.04 -2.93 -8.82
CA GLY A 40 -2.58 -3.00 -7.43
C GLY A 40 -1.10 -2.67 -7.28
N VAL A 41 -0.25 -3.24 -8.15
CA VAL A 41 1.19 -2.92 -8.19
C VAL A 41 1.41 -1.44 -8.46
N ARG A 42 0.78 -0.90 -9.50
CA ARG A 42 0.89 0.52 -9.89
C ARG A 42 0.41 1.46 -8.79
N LYS A 43 -0.72 1.14 -8.14
CA LYS A 43 -1.26 1.95 -7.05
C LYS A 43 -0.30 1.99 -5.86
N ASN A 44 0.29 0.86 -5.47
CA ASN A 44 1.26 0.83 -4.39
C ASN A 44 2.52 1.64 -4.72
N ILE A 45 3.02 1.60 -5.96
CA ILE A 45 4.13 2.44 -6.41
C ILE A 45 3.77 3.92 -6.30
N ASN A 46 2.64 4.30 -6.85
CA ASN A 46 2.17 5.67 -6.92
C ASN A 46 1.99 6.27 -5.51
N VAL A 47 1.21 5.60 -4.67
CA VAL A 47 0.93 6.06 -3.30
C VAL A 47 2.21 6.07 -2.45
N GLY A 48 3.07 5.07 -2.57
CA GLY A 48 4.33 5.00 -1.84
C GLY A 48 5.26 6.19 -2.16
N ILE A 49 5.42 6.52 -3.43
CA ILE A 49 6.24 7.67 -3.86
C ILE A 49 5.63 8.99 -3.38
N LEU A 50 4.33 9.19 -3.57
CA LEU A 50 3.62 10.39 -3.13
C LEU A 50 3.69 10.57 -1.61
N TYR A 51 3.55 9.50 -0.84
CA TYR A 51 3.64 9.54 0.61
C TYR A 51 5.06 9.90 1.07
N ILE A 52 6.10 9.22 0.57
CA ILE A 52 7.48 9.51 0.95
C ILE A 52 7.86 10.93 0.59
N GLU A 53 7.42 11.42 -0.57
CA GLU A 53 7.64 12.81 -0.96
C GLU A 53 7.01 13.80 0.04
N SER A 54 5.75 13.57 0.42
CA SER A 54 5.05 14.35 1.43
C SER A 54 5.79 14.34 2.78
N TRP A 55 6.25 13.16 3.19
CA TRP A 55 7.04 12.99 4.42
C TRP A 55 8.38 13.75 4.37
N LEU A 56 9.10 13.68 3.25
CA LEU A 56 10.34 14.44 3.03
C LEU A 56 10.11 15.96 3.02
N MET A 57 8.90 16.40 2.73
CA MET A 57 8.47 17.80 2.82
C MET A 57 7.96 18.17 4.23
N GLY A 58 8.00 17.24 5.21
CA GLY A 58 7.63 17.48 6.60
C GLY A 58 6.18 17.14 6.95
N MET A 59 5.44 16.46 6.08
CA MET A 59 4.03 16.09 6.30
C MET A 59 3.86 14.57 6.33
N GLY A 60 3.58 14.02 7.53
CA GLY A 60 3.36 12.58 7.74
C GLY A 60 1.92 12.10 7.54
N ALA A 61 0.99 12.99 7.20
CA ALA A 61 -0.39 12.68 6.82
C ALA A 61 -0.66 13.31 5.45
N ALA A 62 -0.58 12.51 4.39
CA ALA A 62 -0.66 12.97 3.01
C ALA A 62 -2.11 12.88 2.49
N ALA A 63 -2.66 13.99 2.02
CA ALA A 63 -3.95 14.02 1.35
C ALA A 63 -3.77 13.60 -0.12
N LEU A 64 -4.04 12.32 -0.41
CA LEU A 64 -3.88 11.73 -1.73
C LEU A 64 -5.21 11.18 -2.24
N TYR A 65 -5.62 11.58 -3.44
CA TYR A 65 -6.85 11.06 -4.08
C TYR A 65 -8.10 11.11 -3.19
N ASN A 66 -8.28 12.22 -2.45
CA ASN A 66 -9.35 12.42 -1.45
C ASN A 66 -9.32 11.47 -0.24
N LEU A 67 -8.19 10.81 -0.01
CA LEU A 67 -7.92 9.99 1.17
C LEU A 67 -6.81 10.62 1.99
N MET A 68 -6.79 10.36 3.29
CA MET A 68 -5.66 10.71 4.13
C MET A 68 -4.79 9.47 4.33
N GLU A 69 -3.64 9.48 3.69
CA GLU A 69 -2.67 8.40 3.78
C GLU A 69 -1.63 8.70 4.88
N ASP A 70 -1.32 7.70 5.67
CA ASP A 70 -0.35 7.78 6.75
C ASP A 70 0.83 6.81 6.55
N ALA A 71 1.71 6.72 7.56
CA ALA A 71 2.86 5.83 7.51
C ALA A 71 2.45 4.36 7.36
N ALA A 72 1.31 3.95 7.92
CA ALA A 72 0.84 2.56 7.79
C ALA A 72 0.49 2.22 6.34
N THR A 73 -0.12 3.14 5.59
CA THR A 73 -0.40 2.94 4.16
C THR A 73 0.88 2.81 3.35
N ALA A 74 1.88 3.63 3.63
CA ALA A 74 3.18 3.55 2.97
C ALA A 74 3.87 2.22 3.28
N GLU A 75 3.79 1.75 4.53
CA GLU A 75 4.34 0.47 4.96
C GLU A 75 3.67 -0.72 4.28
N ILE A 76 2.34 -0.71 4.18
CA ILE A 76 1.60 -1.74 3.45
C ILE A 76 2.04 -1.77 1.97
N SER A 77 2.12 -0.60 1.34
CA SER A 77 2.53 -0.49 -0.06
C SER A 77 3.95 -1.02 -0.28
N ARG A 78 4.90 -0.64 0.59
CA ARG A 78 6.28 -1.11 0.57
C ARG A 78 6.38 -2.63 0.72
N THR A 79 5.75 -3.15 1.77
CA THR A 79 5.82 -4.58 2.10
C THR A 79 5.18 -5.45 1.03
N GLN A 80 4.03 -5.05 0.48
CA GLN A 80 3.37 -5.78 -0.60
C GLN A 80 4.24 -5.82 -1.86
N LEU A 81 4.79 -4.68 -2.29
CA LEU A 81 5.67 -4.62 -3.47
C LEU A 81 6.91 -5.46 -3.28
N TRP A 82 7.57 -5.34 -2.11
CA TRP A 82 8.73 -6.15 -1.79
C TRP A 82 8.42 -7.65 -1.87
N LEU A 83 7.32 -8.08 -1.23
CA LEU A 83 6.89 -9.48 -1.22
C LEU A 83 6.58 -9.99 -2.63
N TRP A 84 5.81 -9.23 -3.41
CA TRP A 84 5.40 -9.64 -4.76
C TRP A 84 6.60 -9.77 -5.70
N LEU A 85 7.57 -8.87 -5.57
CA LEU A 85 8.79 -8.88 -6.35
C LEU A 85 9.70 -10.06 -5.97
N HIS A 86 9.99 -10.25 -4.67
CA HIS A 86 10.87 -11.32 -4.20
C HIS A 86 10.29 -12.73 -4.34
N LYS A 87 8.97 -12.85 -4.43
CA LYS A 87 8.27 -14.10 -4.74
C LYS A 87 7.95 -14.26 -6.23
N GLU A 88 8.34 -13.29 -7.06
CA GLU A 88 8.05 -13.29 -8.49
C GLU A 88 6.59 -13.65 -8.80
N VAL A 89 5.66 -13.03 -8.06
CA VAL A 89 4.23 -13.33 -8.15
C VAL A 89 3.74 -13.09 -9.58
N ILE A 90 2.92 -14.01 -10.08
CA ILE A 90 2.26 -13.85 -11.38
C ILE A 90 1.05 -12.94 -11.22
N LEU A 91 1.02 -11.87 -11.98
CA LEU A 91 -0.10 -10.93 -12.03
C LEU A 91 -1.28 -11.53 -12.83
N GLU A 92 -2.46 -10.93 -12.70
CA GLU A 92 -3.67 -11.33 -13.42
C GLU A 92 -3.52 -11.36 -14.95
N ASN A 93 -2.63 -10.50 -15.48
CA ASN A 93 -2.33 -10.42 -16.92
C ASN A 93 -1.28 -11.44 -17.38
N GLY A 94 -0.78 -12.28 -16.47
CA GLY A 94 0.22 -13.31 -16.75
C GLY A 94 1.68 -12.82 -16.69
N GLU A 95 1.94 -11.53 -16.44
CA GLU A 95 3.29 -11.01 -16.24
C GLU A 95 3.83 -11.40 -14.86
N LYS A 96 5.13 -11.65 -14.76
CA LYS A 96 5.82 -11.83 -13.49
C LYS A 96 6.18 -10.48 -12.88
N CYS A 97 5.95 -10.32 -11.59
CA CYS A 97 6.40 -9.15 -10.83
C CYS A 97 7.92 -9.23 -10.62
N THR A 98 8.68 -8.64 -11.54
CA THR A 98 10.15 -8.59 -11.52
C THR A 98 10.66 -7.17 -11.27
N ALA A 99 11.97 -7.04 -11.02
CA ALA A 99 12.60 -5.73 -10.86
C ALA A 99 12.45 -4.86 -12.11
N GLU A 100 12.53 -5.46 -13.30
CA GLU A 100 12.37 -4.76 -14.58
C GLU A 100 10.94 -4.26 -14.75
N LEU A 101 9.95 -5.09 -14.41
CA LEU A 101 8.54 -4.70 -14.44
C LEU A 101 8.25 -3.57 -13.44
N TYR A 102 8.78 -3.67 -12.23
CA TYR A 102 8.69 -2.62 -11.22
C TYR A 102 9.27 -1.30 -11.72
N GLN A 103 10.46 -1.32 -12.32
CA GLN A 103 11.11 -0.12 -12.86
C GLN A 103 10.30 0.51 -14.02
N LYS A 104 9.78 -0.33 -14.92
CA LYS A 104 8.87 0.11 -15.99
C LYS A 104 7.66 0.83 -15.41
N TYR A 105 6.94 0.19 -14.49
CA TYR A 105 5.75 0.78 -13.88
C TYR A 105 6.08 2.03 -13.07
N THR A 106 7.21 2.08 -12.37
CA THR A 106 7.67 3.27 -11.65
C THR A 106 7.84 4.45 -12.59
N SER A 107 8.47 4.24 -13.74
CA SER A 107 8.66 5.30 -14.75
C SER A 107 7.33 5.82 -15.31
N GLU A 108 6.39 4.92 -15.56
CA GLU A 108 5.05 5.27 -16.04
C GLU A 108 4.21 5.98 -14.96
N GLU A 109 4.31 5.54 -13.69
CA GLU A 109 3.61 6.18 -12.58
C GLU A 109 4.18 7.57 -12.25
N LEU A 110 5.48 7.80 -12.44
CA LEU A 110 6.07 9.15 -12.29
C LEU A 110 5.47 10.16 -13.27
N ILE A 111 5.15 9.75 -14.50
CA ILE A 111 4.45 10.60 -15.45
C ILE A 111 3.06 10.97 -14.93
N LYS A 112 2.30 9.97 -14.42
CA LYS A 112 0.98 10.21 -13.85
C LYS A 112 1.04 11.08 -12.58
N ILE A 113 2.05 10.88 -11.74
CA ILE A 113 2.28 11.72 -10.56
C ILE A 113 2.54 13.17 -10.99
N LYS A 114 3.40 13.39 -12.00
CA LYS A 114 3.67 14.72 -12.54
C LYS A 114 2.39 15.38 -13.06
N ASP A 115 1.55 14.65 -13.79
CA ASP A 115 0.26 15.13 -14.28
C ASP A 115 -0.71 15.45 -13.13
N TYR A 116 -0.71 14.65 -12.08
CA TYR A 116 -1.59 14.82 -10.92
C TYR A 116 -1.21 16.02 -10.05
N VAL A 117 0.08 16.21 -9.75
CA VAL A 117 0.54 17.30 -8.87
C VAL A 117 0.83 18.60 -9.63
N GLY A 118 0.98 18.53 -10.94
CA GLY A 118 1.40 19.62 -11.80
C GLY A 118 2.92 19.77 -11.92
N GLU A 119 3.36 20.27 -13.06
CA GLU A 119 4.80 20.35 -13.40
C GLU A 119 5.61 21.20 -12.43
N GLU A 120 5.09 22.35 -12.02
CA GLU A 120 5.77 23.26 -11.08
C GLU A 120 6.00 22.57 -9.72
N ARG A 121 4.96 21.94 -9.17
CA ARG A 121 5.04 21.21 -7.89
C ARG A 121 5.96 20.00 -8.00
N PHE A 122 5.93 19.29 -9.13
CA PHE A 122 6.79 18.14 -9.37
C PHE A 122 8.27 18.56 -9.38
N ASN A 123 8.61 19.61 -10.10
CA ASN A 123 9.99 20.09 -10.25
C ASN A 123 10.54 20.72 -8.96
N SER A 124 9.69 21.34 -8.14
CA SER A 124 10.09 21.95 -6.85
C SER A 124 10.06 20.96 -5.68
N GLY A 125 9.45 19.79 -5.85
CA GLY A 125 9.33 18.74 -4.83
C GLY A 125 10.54 17.83 -4.74
N LYS A 126 10.39 16.79 -3.91
CA LYS A 126 11.44 15.78 -3.66
C LYS A 126 11.11 14.43 -4.31
N PHE A 127 10.39 14.41 -5.42
CA PHE A 127 9.93 13.19 -6.08
C PHE A 127 11.06 12.27 -6.54
N GLU A 128 12.16 12.84 -7.05
CA GLU A 128 13.35 12.06 -7.44
C GLU A 128 13.94 11.32 -6.23
N LEU A 129 14.14 12.04 -5.11
CA LEU A 129 14.64 11.45 -3.87
C LEU A 129 13.67 10.41 -3.30
N ALA A 130 12.37 10.71 -3.28
CA ALA A 130 11.33 9.81 -2.81
C ALA A 130 11.32 8.50 -3.62
N THR A 131 11.37 8.61 -4.95
CA THR A 131 11.44 7.46 -5.86
C THR A 131 12.68 6.63 -5.61
N LYS A 132 13.84 7.26 -5.44
CA LYS A 132 15.11 6.57 -5.16
C LYS A 132 15.04 5.80 -3.84
N LEU A 133 14.58 6.45 -2.77
CA LEU A 133 14.44 5.81 -1.46
C LEU A 133 13.46 4.64 -1.51
N PHE A 134 12.30 4.83 -2.11
CA PHE A 134 11.28 3.78 -2.22
C PHE A 134 11.81 2.60 -3.04
N THR A 135 12.50 2.86 -4.15
CA THR A 135 13.10 1.80 -4.99
C THR A 135 14.16 1.00 -4.22
N VAL A 136 15.01 1.68 -3.43
CA VAL A 136 16.00 0.98 -2.60
C VAL A 136 15.32 0.04 -1.61
N MET A 137 14.28 0.50 -0.91
CA MET A 137 13.51 -0.34 0.03
C MET A 137 12.86 -1.55 -0.65
N ILE A 138 12.36 -1.39 -1.88
CA ILE A 138 11.69 -2.48 -2.61
C ILE A 138 12.68 -3.51 -3.17
N LEU A 139 13.84 -3.05 -3.64
CA LEU A 139 14.84 -3.93 -4.27
C LEU A 139 15.84 -4.51 -3.27
N ASN A 140 15.86 -4.05 -2.02
CA ASN A 140 16.74 -4.61 -0.99
C ASN A 140 16.45 -6.10 -0.78
N SER A 141 17.49 -6.91 -0.56
CA SER A 141 17.37 -8.36 -0.33
C SER A 141 16.64 -8.71 0.98
N GLU A 142 16.72 -7.82 1.95
CA GLU A 142 16.04 -7.96 3.23
C GLU A 142 14.96 -6.87 3.36
N LEU A 143 13.83 -7.22 3.97
CA LEU A 143 12.80 -6.25 4.31
C LEU A 143 13.24 -5.50 5.58
N ASP A 144 13.45 -4.20 5.46
CA ASP A 144 13.76 -3.36 6.61
C ASP A 144 12.61 -3.38 7.63
N GLU A 145 12.94 -3.35 8.91
CA GLU A 145 11.93 -3.20 9.98
C GLU A 145 11.24 -1.83 9.88
N PHE A 146 9.97 -1.80 10.32
CA PHE A 146 9.16 -0.57 10.33
C PHE A 146 9.62 0.40 11.42
#